data_fdef97da873befdd29903c7298f23e75
#
_entry.id   fdef97da873befdd29903c7298f23e75
#
_cell.length_a   1.000
_cell.length_b   1.000
_cell.length_c   1.000
_cell.angle_alpha   90.00
_cell.angle_beta   90.00
_cell.angle_gamma   90.00
#
_symmetry.space_group_name_H-M   'P 1'
#
loop_
_entity.id
_entity.type
_entity.pdbx_description
1 polymer ?
#
loop_
_entity_poly.entity_id
_entity_poly.type
_entity_poly.pdbx_seq_one_letter_code
_entity_poly.pdbx_strand_id
1 'polypeptide(L)'
;DEQVARLGRTHPMVRSQYFSEEISMEGGLFPPARLGLMQGSHPARELPEPGKSYALLVDLAGEDEAMRQGTPTASEQPEMLANPGRDATAITVVEVDLHLQADELVGKPIYKIVQRYLWTGEKHSTQYARLLALVERWQPQRIVVDASGVGAGVASFLADRFGERVIQLRFTQQVKSRLGWGFLAVIDTGRFQDHLAAESRNEADRLQALFRR
;
A
#
# COMPACT_ATOMS: atom_id res chain seq x y z
N ASP A 1 -17.07 22.95 -10.60
CA ASP A 1 -16.88 21.55 -10.99
C ASP A 1 -15.44 21.14 -11.31
N GLU A 2 -14.56 21.53 -10.38
CA GLU A 2 -13.13 21.26 -10.46
C GLU A 2 -12.81 19.76 -10.55
N GLN A 3 -13.59 18.91 -9.88
CA GLN A 3 -13.42 17.46 -9.91
C GLN A 3 -13.72 16.87 -11.30
N VAL A 4 -14.75 17.37 -11.96
CA VAL A 4 -15.13 16.95 -13.33
C VAL A 4 -14.05 17.38 -14.32
N ALA A 5 -13.52 18.60 -14.16
CA ALA A 5 -12.42 19.11 -15.01
C ALA A 5 -11.11 18.30 -14.80
N ARG A 6 -10.84 17.89 -13.56
CA ARG A 6 -9.63 17.16 -13.20
C ARG A 6 -9.65 15.68 -13.60
N LEU A 7 -10.79 15.01 -13.42
CA LEU A 7 -10.92 13.56 -13.60
C LEU A 7 -11.57 13.16 -14.93
N GLY A 8 -12.24 14.10 -15.57
CA GLY A 8 -13.03 13.84 -16.77
C GLY A 8 -14.43 13.28 -16.46
N ARG A 9 -15.37 13.49 -17.38
CA ARG A 9 -16.77 13.08 -17.23
C ARG A 9 -16.96 11.56 -17.19
N THR A 10 -16.07 10.81 -17.81
CA THR A 10 -16.12 9.33 -17.88
C THR A 10 -15.57 8.64 -16.65
N HIS A 11 -14.92 9.39 -15.75
CA HIS A 11 -14.36 8.82 -14.53
C HIS A 11 -15.46 8.24 -13.62
N PRO A 12 -15.33 7.00 -13.09
CA PRO A 12 -16.37 6.35 -12.29
C PRO A 12 -16.88 7.20 -11.12
N MET A 13 -16.00 7.89 -10.39
CA MET A 13 -16.40 8.79 -9.31
C MET A 13 -17.30 9.93 -9.82
N VAL A 14 -16.93 10.52 -10.96
CA VAL A 14 -17.70 11.60 -11.57
C VAL A 14 -19.07 11.11 -12.02
N ARG A 15 -19.11 9.93 -12.64
CA ARG A 15 -20.37 9.29 -13.07
C ARG A 15 -21.27 8.97 -11.88
N SER A 16 -20.74 8.39 -10.82
CA SER A 16 -21.50 8.01 -9.63
C SER A 16 -21.95 9.22 -8.79
N GLN A 17 -21.03 10.16 -8.48
CA GLN A 17 -21.32 11.24 -7.54
C GLN A 17 -21.97 12.46 -8.18
N TYR A 18 -21.67 12.77 -9.44
CA TYR A 18 -22.17 13.94 -10.13
C TYR A 18 -23.31 13.65 -11.12
N PHE A 19 -23.34 12.45 -11.66
CA PHE A 19 -24.37 12.08 -12.63
C PHE A 19 -25.32 11.00 -12.12
N SER A 20 -25.14 10.52 -10.86
CA SER A 20 -25.97 9.45 -10.24
C SER A 20 -26.12 8.22 -11.13
N GLU A 21 -25.12 7.93 -11.97
CA GLU A 21 -25.11 6.74 -12.80
C GLU A 21 -24.76 5.53 -11.96
N GLU A 22 -25.58 4.47 -12.02
CA GLU A 22 -25.22 3.18 -11.44
C GLU A 22 -24.01 2.63 -12.21
N ILE A 23 -22.91 2.45 -11.47
CA ILE A 23 -21.75 1.77 -12.04
C ILE A 23 -22.06 0.27 -11.97
N SER A 24 -22.51 -0.28 -13.09
CA SER A 24 -22.60 -1.74 -13.27
C SER A 24 -21.20 -2.31 -13.17
N MET A 25 -20.85 -2.82 -12.00
CA MET A 25 -19.53 -3.39 -11.73
C MET A 25 -19.56 -4.90 -11.92
N GLU A 26 -19.77 -5.37 -13.14
CA GLU A 26 -19.40 -6.73 -13.48
C GLU A 26 -17.89 -6.89 -13.25
N GLY A 27 -17.51 -7.60 -12.18
CA GLY A 27 -16.11 -7.80 -11.78
C GLY A 27 -15.57 -6.88 -10.68
N GLY A 28 -16.43 -6.05 -10.04
CA GLY A 28 -16.02 -5.19 -8.92
C GLY A 28 -15.18 -3.98 -9.33
N LEU A 29 -14.47 -3.36 -8.37
CA LEU A 29 -13.60 -2.21 -8.58
C LEU A 29 -12.36 -2.54 -9.43
N PHE A 30 -11.96 -3.81 -9.46
CA PHE A 30 -10.76 -4.30 -10.13
C PHE A 30 -11.09 -5.41 -11.14
N PRO A 31 -11.77 -5.07 -12.26
CA PRO A 31 -12.00 -6.02 -13.33
C PRO A 31 -10.65 -6.44 -13.97
N PRO A 32 -10.60 -7.57 -14.69
CA PRO A 32 -9.36 -8.08 -15.30
C PRO A 32 -8.60 -7.04 -16.15
N ALA A 33 -9.31 -6.19 -16.88
CA ALA A 33 -8.69 -5.13 -17.66
C ALA A 33 -7.93 -4.12 -16.78
N ARG A 34 -8.49 -3.72 -15.64
CA ARG A 34 -7.82 -2.81 -14.70
C ARG A 34 -6.64 -3.49 -14.01
N LEU A 35 -6.76 -4.77 -13.64
CA LEU A 35 -5.64 -5.55 -13.10
C LEU A 35 -4.49 -5.63 -14.10
N GLY A 36 -4.80 -5.77 -15.40
CA GLY A 36 -3.79 -5.73 -16.46
C GLY A 36 -3.04 -4.40 -16.53
N LEU A 37 -3.71 -3.27 -16.28
CA LEU A 37 -3.07 -1.95 -16.23
C LEU A 37 -2.12 -1.78 -15.05
N MET A 38 -2.30 -2.57 -13.97
CA MET A 38 -1.44 -2.53 -12.79
C MET A 38 -0.13 -3.29 -12.97
N GLN A 39 -0.01 -4.12 -14.00
CA GLN A 39 1.18 -4.94 -14.21
C GLN A 39 2.32 -4.07 -14.75
N GLY A 40 3.43 -4.04 -14.02
CA GLY A 40 4.69 -3.46 -14.48
C GLY A 40 5.58 -4.49 -15.16
N SER A 41 6.67 -4.01 -15.75
CA SER A 41 7.68 -4.85 -16.41
C SER A 41 8.99 -4.94 -15.61
N HIS A 42 9.06 -4.33 -14.44
CA HIS A 42 10.25 -4.28 -13.59
C HIS A 42 10.25 -5.42 -12.55
N PRO A 43 11.42 -5.94 -12.16
CA PRO A 43 11.52 -6.93 -11.10
C PRO A 43 11.34 -6.28 -9.72
N ALA A 44 11.05 -7.10 -8.71
CA ALA A 44 11.20 -6.72 -7.32
C ALA A 44 12.66 -6.39 -7.01
N ARG A 45 12.89 -5.48 -6.04
CA ARG A 45 14.22 -5.05 -5.63
C ARG A 45 14.39 -5.19 -4.12
N GLU A 46 15.59 -5.54 -3.70
CA GLU A 46 15.93 -5.61 -2.27
C GLU A 46 16.64 -4.34 -1.77
N LEU A 47 17.19 -3.56 -2.68
CA LEU A 47 17.96 -2.36 -2.39
C LEU A 47 17.52 -1.19 -3.29
N PRO A 48 17.66 0.05 -2.80
CA PRO A 48 17.39 1.22 -3.61
C PRO A 48 18.41 1.38 -4.74
N GLU A 49 17.97 1.91 -5.86
CA GLU A 49 18.86 2.36 -6.95
C GLU A 49 19.29 3.82 -6.72
N PRO A 50 20.55 4.17 -7.04
CA PRO A 50 21.01 5.54 -6.93
C PRO A 50 20.19 6.52 -7.79
N GLY A 51 19.90 7.69 -7.25
CA GLY A 51 19.15 8.74 -7.96
C GLY A 51 17.64 8.52 -8.06
N LYS A 52 17.10 7.45 -7.49
CA LYS A 52 15.66 7.21 -7.43
C LYS A 52 15.05 7.71 -6.12
N SER A 53 13.79 8.08 -6.17
CA SER A 53 13.03 8.52 -5.01
C SER A 53 12.07 7.44 -4.54
N TYR A 54 12.03 7.21 -3.22
CA TYR A 54 11.20 6.15 -2.64
C TYR A 54 10.23 6.69 -1.60
N ALA A 55 9.11 6.00 -1.45
CA ALA A 55 8.18 6.14 -0.34
C ALA A 55 7.92 4.78 0.31
N LEU A 56 7.67 4.77 1.61
CA LEU A 56 7.16 3.61 2.34
C LEU A 56 5.69 3.81 2.67
N LEU A 57 4.86 2.82 2.38
CA LEU A 57 3.48 2.74 2.82
C LEU A 57 3.40 1.66 3.89
N VAL A 58 2.92 2.00 5.08
CA VAL A 58 2.95 1.13 6.26
C VAL A 58 1.55 0.98 6.81
N ASP A 59 1.08 -0.24 6.86
CA ASP A 59 -0.16 -0.68 7.51
C ASP A 59 0.20 -1.64 8.64
N LEU A 60 -0.12 -1.27 9.89
CA LEU A 60 0.33 -1.96 11.09
C LEU A 60 -0.77 -2.86 11.65
N ALA A 61 -0.48 -4.15 11.76
CA ALA A 61 -1.32 -5.08 12.50
C ALA A 61 -1.13 -4.92 14.02
N GLY A 62 -2.19 -5.27 14.77
CA GLY A 62 -2.15 -5.36 16.22
C GLY A 62 -1.20 -6.45 16.73
N GLU A 63 -0.76 -6.30 17.99
CA GLU A 63 -0.08 -7.38 18.70
C GLU A 63 -1.07 -8.52 19.01
N ASP A 64 -0.56 -9.73 19.00
CA ASP A 64 -1.33 -10.89 19.43
C ASP A 64 -1.67 -10.82 20.92
N GLU A 65 -2.94 -10.92 21.27
CA GLU A 65 -3.41 -10.93 22.67
C GLU A 65 -2.79 -12.11 23.47
N ALA A 66 -2.49 -13.23 22.83
CA ALA A 66 -1.85 -14.37 23.46
C ALA A 66 -0.42 -14.05 23.94
N MET A 67 0.28 -13.15 23.25
CA MET A 67 1.60 -12.68 23.69
C MET A 67 1.54 -11.64 24.82
N ARG A 68 0.41 -10.96 25.00
CA ARG A 68 0.22 -10.00 26.10
C ARG A 68 0.03 -10.71 27.44
N GLN A 69 -0.54 -11.90 27.48
CA GLN A 69 -0.92 -12.58 28.72
C GLN A 69 0.20 -13.41 29.36
N GLY A 70 1.39 -13.44 28.77
CA GLY A 70 2.56 -14.06 29.41
C GLY A 70 2.40 -15.54 29.81
N THR A 71 1.41 -16.23 29.29
CA THR A 71 1.19 -17.65 29.56
C THR A 71 2.15 -18.45 28.68
N PRO A 72 3.17 -19.13 29.27
CA PRO A 72 4.00 -20.02 28.50
C PRO A 72 3.18 -21.26 28.18
N THR A 73 2.53 -21.30 27.05
CA THR A 73 2.02 -22.56 26.50
C THR A 73 3.25 -23.37 26.04
N ALA A 74 3.56 -24.36 26.84
CA ALA A 74 4.62 -25.32 26.57
C ALA A 74 4.29 -26.14 25.31
N SER A 75 4.69 -25.61 24.17
CA SER A 75 5.01 -26.38 22.96
C SER A 75 5.88 -25.51 22.07
N GLU A 76 7.16 -25.63 22.27
CA GLU A 76 8.21 -25.12 21.40
C GLU A 76 8.17 -25.88 20.07
N GLN A 77 7.25 -25.51 19.19
CA GLN A 77 7.35 -25.84 17.77
C GLN A 77 7.15 -24.53 16.99
N PRO A 78 8.21 -23.99 16.37
CA PRO A 78 8.17 -22.70 15.67
C PRO A 78 7.23 -22.66 14.46
N GLU A 79 6.79 -23.81 13.98
CA GLU A 79 6.00 -23.93 12.73
C GLU A 79 4.49 -23.86 12.91
N MET A 80 3.95 -23.87 14.14
CA MET A 80 2.49 -23.89 14.39
C MET A 80 1.88 -22.53 14.78
N LEU A 81 2.59 -21.44 14.70
CA LEU A 81 2.13 -20.12 15.14
C LEU A 81 1.49 -19.24 14.05
N ALA A 82 1.43 -19.68 12.82
CA ALA A 82 0.71 -18.97 11.79
C ALA A 82 -0.79 -19.32 11.83
N ASN A 83 -1.54 -18.67 12.73
CA ASN A 83 -2.99 -18.62 12.56
C ASN A 83 -3.28 -17.90 11.24
N PRO A 84 -3.84 -18.55 10.21
CA PRO A 84 -4.08 -17.92 8.90
C PRO A 84 -5.11 -16.78 8.94
N GLY A 85 -5.77 -16.57 10.08
CA GLY A 85 -6.69 -15.46 10.33
C GLY A 85 -6.06 -14.25 11.04
N ARG A 86 -4.74 -14.20 11.24
CA ARG A 86 -4.07 -13.05 11.89
C ARG A 86 -3.86 -11.92 10.91
N ASP A 87 -4.06 -10.70 11.41
CA ASP A 87 -3.66 -9.52 10.66
C ASP A 87 -2.13 -9.47 10.53
N ALA A 88 -1.67 -9.07 9.36
CA ALA A 88 -0.26 -8.89 9.08
C ALA A 88 0.08 -7.42 8.91
N THR A 89 1.20 -7.00 9.49
CA THR A 89 1.79 -5.70 9.16
C THR A 89 2.30 -5.77 7.73
N ALA A 90 1.78 -4.87 6.90
CA ALA A 90 2.14 -4.76 5.49
C ALA A 90 2.97 -3.51 5.23
N ILE A 91 4.13 -3.67 4.60
CA ILE A 91 4.93 -2.54 4.15
C ILE A 91 5.13 -2.65 2.64
N THR A 92 4.83 -1.57 1.95
CA THR A 92 5.05 -1.47 0.50
C THR A 92 6.08 -0.39 0.22
N VAL A 93 7.12 -0.74 -0.53
CA VAL A 93 8.13 0.19 -1.02
C VAL A 93 7.75 0.64 -2.41
N VAL A 94 7.60 1.93 -2.59
CA VAL A 94 7.19 2.56 -3.84
C VAL A 94 8.31 3.44 -4.37
N GLU A 95 8.81 3.16 -5.58
CA GLU A 95 9.58 4.12 -6.35
C GLU A 95 8.62 5.17 -6.92
N VAL A 96 8.92 6.44 -6.68
CA VAL A 96 8.16 7.59 -7.20
C VAL A 96 8.97 8.23 -8.31
N ASP A 97 8.58 7.99 -9.54
CA ASP A 97 9.24 8.55 -10.72
C ASP A 97 8.59 9.88 -11.10
N LEU A 98 9.32 10.95 -10.88
CA LEU A 98 8.91 12.34 -11.19
C LEU A 98 9.39 12.79 -12.56
N HIS A 99 10.27 12.03 -13.23
CA HIS A 99 10.94 12.43 -14.47
C HIS A 99 10.13 12.10 -15.73
N LEU A 100 8.85 11.91 -15.57
CA LEU A 100 8.07 11.43 -16.67
C LEU A 100 7.66 12.47 -17.66
N GLN A 101 8.18 12.14 -18.78
CA GLN A 101 7.66 12.27 -20.14
C GLN A 101 7.42 13.69 -20.63
N ALA A 102 8.06 13.92 -21.74
CA ALA A 102 7.90 15.03 -22.65
C ALA A 102 6.45 15.29 -23.15
N ASP A 103 5.46 14.58 -22.63
CA ASP A 103 4.06 14.84 -22.87
C ASP A 103 3.54 15.79 -21.78
N GLU A 104 3.53 17.06 -22.07
CA GLU A 104 3.15 18.17 -21.16
C GLU A 104 1.75 18.04 -20.55
N LEU A 105 0.93 17.09 -21.01
CA LEU A 105 -0.42 16.86 -20.52
C LEU A 105 -0.47 16.06 -19.21
N VAL A 106 0.59 15.38 -18.78
CA VAL A 106 0.58 14.53 -17.61
C VAL A 106 1.84 14.66 -16.75
N GLY A 107 2.25 15.84 -16.37
CA GLY A 107 3.34 16.06 -15.37
C GLY A 107 3.08 15.44 -13.98
N LYS A 108 2.55 14.22 -13.95
CA LYS A 108 2.16 13.48 -12.74
C LYS A 108 3.06 12.28 -12.55
N PRO A 109 3.44 11.94 -11.30
CA PRO A 109 4.37 10.85 -11.03
C PRO A 109 3.82 9.48 -11.45
N ILE A 110 4.73 8.58 -11.84
CA ILE A 110 4.47 7.12 -11.88
C ILE A 110 4.91 6.53 -10.55
N TYR A 111 4.13 5.57 -10.08
CA TYR A 111 4.33 4.83 -8.85
C TYR A 111 4.65 3.38 -9.19
N LYS A 112 5.88 2.94 -8.92
CA LYS A 112 6.32 1.55 -9.13
C LYS A 112 6.46 0.85 -7.79
N ILE A 113 5.70 -0.19 -7.58
CA ILE A 113 5.89 -1.04 -6.40
C ILE A 113 7.15 -1.88 -6.63
N VAL A 114 8.17 -1.68 -5.82
CA VAL A 114 9.46 -2.36 -5.98
C VAL A 114 9.70 -3.44 -4.94
N GLN A 115 9.02 -3.38 -3.77
CA GLN A 115 9.13 -4.42 -2.74
C GLN A 115 7.92 -4.39 -1.82
N ARG A 116 7.60 -5.56 -1.24
CA ARG A 116 6.59 -5.73 -0.18
C ARG A 116 7.14 -6.60 0.94
N TYR A 117 6.78 -6.23 2.15
CA TYR A 117 7.08 -7.03 3.35
C TYR A 117 5.78 -7.28 4.08
N LEU A 118 5.60 -8.52 4.54
CA LEU A 118 4.49 -8.95 5.38
C LEU A 118 5.03 -9.56 6.65
N TRP A 119 4.64 -9.01 7.80
CA TRP A 119 5.06 -9.49 9.11
C TRP A 119 3.84 -9.88 9.93
N THR A 120 3.75 -11.14 10.33
CA THR A 120 2.61 -11.67 11.07
C THR A 120 3.00 -11.99 12.49
N GLY A 121 2.19 -11.57 13.47
CA GLY A 121 2.34 -11.97 14.88
C GLY A 121 3.56 -11.37 15.60
N GLU A 122 4.16 -10.31 15.10
CA GLU A 122 5.33 -9.68 15.72
C GLU A 122 4.95 -8.62 16.76
N LYS A 123 5.78 -8.50 17.81
CA LYS A 123 5.63 -7.42 18.80
C LYS A 123 5.89 -6.06 18.17
N HIS A 124 5.18 -5.03 18.62
CA HIS A 124 5.34 -3.65 18.11
C HIS A 124 6.79 -3.14 18.22
N SER A 125 7.52 -3.52 19.28
CA SER A 125 8.94 -3.15 19.43
C SER A 125 9.81 -3.74 18.31
N THR A 126 9.56 -5.00 17.93
CA THR A 126 10.25 -5.67 16.83
C THR A 126 9.87 -5.05 15.49
N GLN A 127 8.58 -4.80 15.28
CA GLN A 127 8.08 -4.14 14.06
C GLN A 127 8.72 -2.76 13.90
N TYR A 128 8.81 -1.99 15.00
CA TYR A 128 9.44 -0.67 14.98
C TYR A 128 10.93 -0.75 14.63
N ALA A 129 11.68 -1.66 15.24
CA ALA A 129 13.10 -1.86 14.92
C ALA A 129 13.31 -2.23 13.44
N ARG A 130 12.46 -3.12 12.90
CA ARG A 130 12.50 -3.49 11.48
C ARG A 130 12.13 -2.33 10.56
N LEU A 131 11.13 -1.51 10.94
CA LEU A 131 10.78 -0.31 10.19
C LEU A 131 11.94 0.68 10.13
N LEU A 132 12.65 0.89 11.25
CA LEU A 132 13.84 1.72 11.26
C LEU A 132 14.90 1.20 10.29
N ALA A 133 15.18 -0.10 10.29
CA ALA A 133 16.12 -0.72 9.37
C ALA A 133 15.69 -0.57 7.90
N LEU A 134 14.38 -0.64 7.60
CA LEU A 134 13.87 -0.38 6.26
C LEU A 134 14.01 1.10 5.86
N VAL A 135 13.76 2.04 6.76
CA VAL A 135 13.96 3.47 6.51
C VAL A 135 15.44 3.77 6.25
N GLU A 136 16.33 3.16 7.01
CA GLU A 136 17.78 3.29 6.82
C GLU A 136 18.23 2.69 5.47
N ARG A 137 17.67 1.56 5.08
CA ARG A 137 17.99 0.89 3.81
C ARG A 137 17.47 1.66 2.61
N TRP A 138 16.20 2.03 2.62
CA TRP A 138 15.52 2.59 1.45
C TRP A 138 15.60 4.12 1.37
N GLN A 139 15.99 4.80 2.45
CA GLN A 139 16.09 6.27 2.53
C GLN A 139 14.87 6.99 1.92
N PRO A 140 13.63 6.61 2.31
CA PRO A 140 12.44 7.12 1.65
C PRO A 140 12.27 8.62 1.89
N GLN A 141 11.78 9.34 0.91
CA GLN A 141 11.45 10.76 1.04
C GLN A 141 10.13 10.96 1.81
N ARG A 142 9.25 9.97 1.78
CA ARG A 142 7.99 9.96 2.55
C ARG A 142 7.73 8.59 3.14
N ILE A 143 7.18 8.59 4.34
CA ILE A 143 6.72 7.42 5.07
C ILE A 143 5.25 7.66 5.39
N VAL A 144 4.35 6.94 4.76
CA VAL A 144 2.91 7.04 4.99
C VAL A 144 2.50 5.90 5.91
N VAL A 145 1.96 6.23 7.08
CA VAL A 145 1.60 5.24 8.10
C VAL A 145 0.12 5.35 8.40
N ASP A 146 -0.57 4.20 8.46
CA ASP A 146 -1.90 4.17 9.05
C ASP A 146 -1.78 4.45 10.56
N ALA A 147 -2.27 5.63 10.96
CA ALA A 147 -2.33 6.07 12.34
C ALA A 147 -3.69 5.80 12.99
N SER A 148 -4.48 4.89 12.42
CA SER A 148 -5.75 4.44 13.00
C SER A 148 -5.50 3.33 14.02
N GLY A 149 -6.21 3.35 15.15
CA GLY A 149 -6.17 2.26 16.12
C GLY A 149 -4.76 1.94 16.64
N VAL A 150 -4.35 0.70 16.42
CA VAL A 150 -3.08 0.13 16.95
C VAL A 150 -1.84 0.81 16.37
N GLY A 151 -1.92 1.27 15.13
CA GLY A 151 -0.80 1.92 14.44
C GLY A 151 -0.43 3.30 14.96
N ALA A 152 -1.31 3.95 15.74
CA ALA A 152 -1.12 5.32 16.21
C ALA A 152 0.18 5.52 17.01
N GLY A 153 0.54 4.55 17.87
CA GLY A 153 1.77 4.63 18.68
C GLY A 153 3.03 4.58 17.82
N VAL A 154 3.11 3.63 16.91
CA VAL A 154 4.27 3.50 16.00
C VAL A 154 4.35 4.67 15.04
N ALA A 155 3.21 5.16 14.54
CA ALA A 155 3.15 6.35 13.68
C ALA A 155 3.70 7.59 14.41
N SER A 156 3.37 7.76 15.71
CA SER A 156 3.91 8.85 16.53
C SER A 156 5.43 8.74 16.69
N PHE A 157 5.96 7.57 17.06
CA PHE A 157 7.41 7.36 17.19
C PHE A 157 8.17 7.61 15.89
N LEU A 158 7.60 7.21 14.76
CA LEU A 158 8.20 7.50 13.45
C LEU A 158 8.19 9.00 13.16
N ALA A 159 7.08 9.70 13.48
CA ALA A 159 6.97 11.14 13.29
C ALA A 159 7.96 11.92 14.16
N ASP A 160 8.14 11.52 15.41
CA ASP A 160 9.11 12.13 16.33
C ASP A 160 10.56 11.98 15.80
N ARG A 161 10.87 10.85 15.17
CA ARG A 161 12.21 10.57 14.67
C ARG A 161 12.50 11.15 13.28
N PHE A 162 11.51 11.15 12.37
CA PHE A 162 11.71 11.50 10.96
C PHE A 162 10.98 12.78 10.55
N GLY A 163 10.25 13.40 11.47
CA GLY A 163 9.60 14.70 11.27
C GLY A 163 8.64 14.72 10.08
N GLU A 164 8.75 15.74 9.27
CA GLU A 164 7.87 15.98 8.10
C GLU A 164 7.92 14.92 7.00
N ARG A 165 8.87 13.99 7.07
CA ARG A 165 8.89 12.83 6.17
C ARG A 165 7.76 11.86 6.45
N VAL A 166 7.19 11.88 7.67
CA VAL A 166 6.12 10.97 8.09
C VAL A 166 4.76 11.62 7.90
N ILE A 167 3.91 10.94 7.15
CA ILE A 167 2.51 11.29 6.94
C ILE A 167 1.67 10.30 7.72
N GLN A 168 1.10 10.75 8.82
CA GLN A 168 0.17 9.97 9.63
C GLN A 168 -1.22 10.04 9.00
N LEU A 169 -1.70 8.92 8.46
CA LEU A 169 -2.97 8.85 7.78
C LEU A 169 -4.02 8.23 8.70
N ARG A 170 -5.11 8.94 8.94
CA ARG A 170 -6.28 8.40 9.65
C ARG A 170 -7.39 8.08 8.67
N PHE A 171 -7.78 6.82 8.61
CA PHE A 171 -8.78 6.32 7.69
C PHE A 171 -10.21 6.61 8.17
N THR A 172 -10.70 7.81 7.89
CA THR A 172 -12.14 8.09 7.96
C THR A 172 -12.84 7.61 6.68
N GLN A 173 -14.16 7.46 6.71
CA GLN A 173 -14.92 7.08 5.51
C GLN A 173 -14.64 8.01 4.31
N GLN A 174 -14.57 9.31 4.57
CA GLN A 174 -14.27 10.30 3.54
C GLN A 174 -12.85 10.15 2.97
N VAL A 175 -11.86 9.89 3.85
CA VAL A 175 -10.46 9.66 3.44
C VAL A 175 -10.37 8.39 2.62
N LYS A 176 -10.99 7.28 3.07
CA LYS A 176 -11.03 6.01 2.32
C LYS A 176 -11.62 6.19 0.92
N SER A 177 -12.76 6.87 0.82
CA SER A 177 -13.40 7.15 -0.47
C SER A 177 -12.49 7.96 -1.39
N ARG A 178 -11.91 9.08 -0.90
CA ARG A 178 -11.01 9.92 -1.68
C ARG A 178 -9.77 9.16 -2.16
N LEU A 179 -9.15 8.38 -1.29
CA LEU A 179 -7.96 7.60 -1.63
C LEU A 179 -8.30 6.49 -2.62
N GLY A 180 -9.41 5.78 -2.42
CA GLY A 180 -9.85 4.73 -3.32
C GLY A 180 -10.08 5.25 -4.75
N TRP A 181 -10.83 6.33 -4.90
CA TRP A 181 -11.06 6.94 -6.21
C TRP A 181 -9.78 7.53 -6.81
N GLY A 182 -8.94 8.15 -5.97
CA GLY A 182 -7.62 8.62 -6.40
C GLY A 182 -6.74 7.50 -6.93
N PHE A 183 -6.73 6.35 -6.25
CA PHE A 183 -5.97 5.18 -6.66
C PHE A 183 -6.48 4.59 -7.98
N LEU A 184 -7.79 4.47 -8.15
CA LEU A 184 -8.36 4.05 -9.42
C LEU A 184 -7.95 4.98 -10.57
N ALA A 185 -7.94 6.30 -10.35
CA ALA A 185 -7.47 7.26 -11.36
C ALA A 185 -5.98 7.08 -11.71
N VAL A 186 -5.15 6.73 -10.73
CA VAL A 186 -3.72 6.42 -10.96
C VAL A 186 -3.56 5.15 -11.79
N ILE A 187 -4.36 4.11 -11.52
CA ILE A 187 -4.34 2.86 -12.29
C ILE A 187 -4.84 3.10 -13.71
N ASP A 188 -6.01 3.72 -13.86
CA ASP A 188 -6.67 3.94 -15.16
C ASP A 188 -5.85 4.83 -16.10
N THR A 189 -4.90 5.59 -15.56
CA THR A 189 -3.92 6.38 -16.34
C THR A 189 -2.56 5.69 -16.51
N GLY A 190 -2.44 4.40 -16.17
CA GLY A 190 -1.20 3.61 -16.33
C GLY A 190 -0.04 4.04 -15.44
N ARG A 191 -0.31 4.85 -14.40
CA ARG A 191 0.72 5.41 -13.52
C ARG A 191 1.00 4.55 -12.28
N PHE A 192 0.26 3.49 -12.07
CA PHE A 192 0.56 2.48 -11.06
C PHE A 192 1.11 1.23 -11.74
N GLN A 193 2.26 0.77 -11.29
CA GLN A 193 2.93 -0.40 -11.84
C GLN A 193 3.40 -1.30 -10.70
N ASP A 194 2.92 -2.52 -10.67
CA ASP A 194 3.41 -3.55 -9.77
C ASP A 194 4.62 -4.27 -10.38
N HIS A 195 5.54 -4.76 -9.55
CA HIS A 195 6.66 -5.56 -10.06
C HIS A 195 6.15 -6.88 -10.67
N LEU A 196 6.94 -7.44 -11.58
CA LEU A 196 6.69 -8.78 -12.08
C LEU A 196 6.65 -9.76 -10.89
N ALA A 197 5.58 -10.53 -10.79
CA ALA A 197 5.52 -11.63 -9.84
C ALA A 197 6.65 -12.61 -10.18
N ALA A 198 7.48 -12.94 -9.19
CA ALA A 198 8.37 -14.08 -9.33
C ALA A 198 7.51 -15.28 -9.72
N GLU A 199 7.85 -16.00 -10.75
CA GLU A 199 7.19 -17.07 -11.53
C GLU A 199 6.13 -17.97 -10.84
N SER A 200 5.46 -17.51 -9.81
CA SER A 200 4.44 -18.22 -9.06
C SER A 200 3.06 -17.76 -9.53
N ARG A 201 2.42 -18.58 -10.36
CA ARG A 201 0.98 -18.49 -10.66
C ARG A 201 0.14 -18.32 -9.39
N ASN A 202 0.57 -18.87 -8.26
CA ASN A 202 -0.09 -18.79 -6.97
C ASN A 202 -0.08 -17.37 -6.37
N GLU A 203 0.88 -16.53 -6.68
CA GLU A 203 0.97 -15.17 -6.12
C GLU A 203 0.10 -14.18 -6.90
N ALA A 204 0.01 -14.31 -8.21
CA ALA A 204 -0.94 -13.55 -9.02
C ALA A 204 -2.39 -13.90 -8.61
N ASP A 205 -2.69 -15.17 -8.34
CA ASP A 205 -3.99 -15.63 -7.87
C ASP A 205 -4.28 -15.12 -6.44
N ARG A 206 -3.28 -15.03 -5.56
CA ARG A 206 -3.42 -14.44 -4.22
C ARG A 206 -3.67 -12.94 -4.27
N LEU A 207 -2.96 -12.20 -5.12
CA LEU A 207 -3.20 -10.78 -5.33
C LEU A 207 -4.60 -10.55 -5.92
N GLN A 208 -5.01 -11.33 -6.91
CA GLN A 208 -6.38 -11.28 -7.41
C GLN A 208 -7.42 -11.57 -6.35
N ALA A 209 -7.17 -12.49 -5.42
CA ALA A 209 -8.07 -12.81 -4.33
C ALA A 209 -8.16 -11.66 -3.30
N LEU A 210 -7.06 -10.94 -3.04
CA LEU A 210 -7.04 -9.77 -2.16
C LEU A 210 -7.87 -8.60 -2.70
N PHE A 211 -7.90 -8.41 -4.01
CA PHE A 211 -8.68 -7.35 -4.65
C PHE A 211 -10.14 -7.73 -4.95
N ARG A 212 -10.52 -8.99 -4.77
CA ARG A 212 -11.90 -9.48 -4.96
C ARG A 212 -12.75 -9.47 -3.68
N ARG A 213 -12.17 -9.18 -2.52
CA ARG A 213 -12.86 -8.99 -1.23
C ARG A 213 -13.08 -7.52 -0.93
#